data_c45b9921d3cd320f1f840ad6f41d9c2d
#
_entry.id   c45b9921d3cd320f1f840ad6f41d9c2d
#
_cell.length_a   1.000
_cell.length_b   1.000
_cell.length_c   1.000
_cell.angle_alpha   90.00
_cell.angle_beta   90.00
_cell.angle_gamma   90.00
#
_symmetry.space_group_name_H-M   'P 1'
#
loop_
_entity.id
_entity.type
_entity.pdbx_description
1 polymer ?
#
loop_
_entity_poly.entity_id
_entity_poly.type
_entity_poly.pdbx_seq_one_letter_code
_entity_poly.pdbx_strand_id
1 'polypeptide(L)'
;MELIHFSKLVAAKAKKQASRAALYYRDYSVAKWVEITWRELHEKVERVARALVSLGVKEEDRVAICSQNMPQALMVDFANYANRAISVPMYAT
;
A
#
# COMPACT_ATOMS: atom_id res chain seq x y z
N MET A 1 -21.67 12.55 -0.23
CA MET A 1 -20.32 12.00 -0.03
C MET A 1 -20.41 10.50 0.23
N GLU A 2 -19.82 9.72 -0.63
CA GLU A 2 -19.77 8.27 -0.42
C GLU A 2 -18.69 7.92 0.59
N LEU A 3 -19.05 7.05 1.53
CA LEU A 3 -18.07 6.48 2.45
C LEU A 3 -17.44 5.25 1.79
N ILE A 4 -16.12 5.30 1.61
CA ILE A 4 -15.36 4.21 1.01
C ILE A 4 -14.48 3.58 2.09
N HIS A 5 -14.58 2.26 2.26
CA HIS A 5 -13.69 1.54 3.16
C HIS A 5 -12.26 1.60 2.64
N PHE A 6 -11.27 1.73 3.53
CA PHE A 6 -9.87 1.84 3.13
C PHE A 6 -9.39 0.68 2.26
N SER A 7 -9.97 -0.50 2.43
CA SER A 7 -9.62 -1.66 1.58
C SER A 7 -9.94 -1.44 0.11
N LYS A 8 -10.85 -0.50 -0.20
CA LYS A 8 -11.30 -0.21 -1.58
C LYS A 8 -10.82 1.12 -2.11
N LEU A 9 -10.18 1.93 -1.26
CA LEU A 9 -9.79 3.30 -1.62
C LEU A 9 -8.85 3.34 -2.82
N VAL A 10 -7.78 2.55 -2.79
CA VAL A 10 -6.76 2.57 -3.85
C VAL A 10 -7.37 2.10 -5.18
N ALA A 11 -8.16 1.03 -5.15
CA ALA A 11 -8.81 0.53 -6.36
C ALA A 11 -9.78 1.57 -6.95
N ALA A 12 -10.56 2.24 -6.09
CA ALA A 12 -11.49 3.27 -6.53
C ALA A 12 -10.76 4.46 -7.16
N LYS A 13 -9.66 4.91 -6.56
CA LYS A 13 -8.85 6.00 -7.10
C LYS A 13 -8.16 5.59 -8.40
N ALA A 14 -7.65 4.37 -8.49
CA ALA A 14 -7.04 3.86 -9.71
C ALA A 14 -8.03 3.83 -10.87
N LYS A 15 -9.29 3.53 -10.60
CA LYS A 15 -10.34 3.53 -11.61
C LYS A 15 -10.67 4.93 -12.11
N LYS A 16 -10.73 5.93 -11.22
CA LYS A 16 -11.12 7.30 -11.55
C LYS A 16 -9.97 8.18 -12.00
N GLN A 17 -8.78 7.99 -11.43
CA GLN A 17 -7.64 8.88 -11.60
C GLN A 17 -6.34 8.10 -11.85
N ALA A 18 -6.40 7.07 -12.68
CA ALA A 18 -5.30 6.12 -12.90
C ALA A 18 -3.95 6.79 -13.19
N SER A 19 -3.94 7.84 -13.99
CA SER A 19 -2.70 8.50 -14.43
C SER A 19 -2.23 9.62 -13.49
N ARG A 20 -3.02 9.96 -12.46
CA ARG A 20 -2.63 10.99 -11.50
C ARG A 20 -1.67 10.43 -10.47
N ALA A 21 -0.81 11.31 -9.96
CA ALA A 21 0.10 10.95 -8.88
C ALA A 21 -0.65 10.63 -7.61
N ALA A 22 -0.37 9.46 -7.02
CA ALA A 22 -0.86 9.11 -5.70
C ALA A 22 0.10 9.58 -4.63
N LEU A 23 1.41 9.45 -4.89
CA LEU A 23 2.44 9.87 -3.97
C LEU A 23 3.76 10.14 -4.70
N TYR A 24 4.63 10.87 -4.03
CA TYR A 24 6.01 11.10 -4.46
C TYR A 24 6.93 10.60 -3.36
N TYR A 25 8.08 10.05 -3.74
CA TYR A 25 9.11 9.70 -2.77
C TYR A 25 10.49 10.11 -3.27
N ARG A 26 11.40 10.32 -2.33
CA ARG A 26 12.77 10.66 -2.66
C ARG A 26 13.59 9.39 -2.85
N ASP A 27 14.11 9.20 -4.05
CA ASP A 27 15.01 8.10 -4.32
C ASP A 27 16.44 8.59 -4.13
N TYR A 28 17.05 8.21 -3.01
CA TYR A 28 18.39 8.67 -2.66
C TYR A 28 19.50 8.04 -3.50
N SER A 29 19.23 6.93 -4.15
CA SER A 29 20.23 6.28 -5.01
C SER A 29 20.51 7.08 -6.29
N VAL A 30 19.52 7.83 -6.78
CA VAL A 30 19.63 8.66 -7.98
C VAL A 30 19.37 10.14 -7.69
N ALA A 31 19.20 10.51 -6.44
CA ALA A 31 18.95 11.89 -5.96
C ALA A 31 17.79 12.57 -6.69
N LYS A 32 16.69 11.84 -6.90
CA LYS A 32 15.52 12.34 -7.61
C LYS A 32 14.24 12.07 -6.84
N TRP A 33 13.22 12.91 -7.07
CA TRP A 33 11.86 12.63 -6.64
C TRP A 33 11.19 11.72 -7.67
N VAL A 34 10.56 10.67 -7.18
CA VAL A 34 9.88 9.70 -8.04
C VAL A 34 8.39 9.73 -7.74
N GLU A 35 7.60 9.76 -8.81
CA GLU A 35 6.16 9.74 -8.76
C GLU A 35 5.64 8.32 -8.86
N ILE A 36 4.63 8.00 -8.04
CA ILE A 36 3.86 6.75 -8.18
C ILE A 36 2.42 7.16 -8.47
N THR A 37 1.89 6.72 -9.61
CA THR A 37 0.51 6.99 -9.99
C THR A 37 -0.45 6.08 -9.21
N TRP A 38 -1.74 6.42 -9.21
CA TRP A 38 -2.75 5.58 -8.57
C TRP A 38 -2.82 4.19 -9.20
N ARG A 39 -2.63 4.08 -10.53
CA ARG A 39 -2.59 2.78 -11.21
C ARG A 39 -1.41 1.95 -10.70
N GLU A 40 -0.23 2.53 -10.66
CA GLU A 40 0.97 1.84 -10.20
C GLU A 40 0.84 1.41 -8.73
N LEU A 41 0.31 2.30 -7.89
CA LEU A 41 0.08 1.98 -6.48
C LEU A 41 -0.88 0.80 -6.33
N HIS A 42 -1.99 0.83 -7.08
CA HIS A 42 -2.97 -0.26 -7.04
C HIS A 42 -2.36 -1.60 -7.46
N GLU A 43 -1.59 -1.61 -8.54
CA GLU A 43 -0.91 -2.83 -9.02
C GLU A 43 0.06 -3.37 -7.96
N LYS A 44 0.84 -2.50 -7.35
CA LYS A 44 1.80 -2.90 -6.30
C LYS A 44 1.10 -3.40 -5.05
N VAL A 45 0.03 -2.74 -4.63
CA VAL A 45 -0.77 -3.18 -3.48
C VAL A 45 -1.36 -4.57 -3.73
N GLU A 46 -1.89 -4.83 -4.92
CA GLU A 46 -2.42 -6.15 -5.26
C GLU A 46 -1.34 -7.23 -5.23
N ARG A 47 -0.14 -6.94 -5.75
CA ARG A 47 0.96 -7.90 -5.69
C ARG A 47 1.37 -8.23 -4.26
N VAL A 48 1.48 -7.22 -3.42
CA VAL A 48 1.82 -7.41 -2.01
C VAL A 48 0.73 -8.21 -1.31
N ALA A 49 -0.53 -7.90 -1.57
CA ALA A 49 -1.66 -8.62 -0.99
C ALA A 49 -1.62 -10.11 -1.35
N ARG A 50 -1.38 -10.43 -2.62
CA ARG A 50 -1.26 -11.82 -3.07
C ARG A 50 -0.06 -12.52 -2.44
N ALA A 51 1.06 -11.81 -2.33
CA ALA A 51 2.27 -12.37 -1.70
C ALA A 51 2.02 -12.72 -0.24
N LEU A 52 1.34 -11.84 0.50
CA LEU A 52 1.00 -12.11 1.91
C LEU A 52 0.09 -13.32 2.05
N VAL A 53 -0.91 -13.46 1.18
CA VAL A 53 -1.78 -14.64 1.17
C VAL A 53 -0.98 -15.91 0.88
N SER A 54 -0.02 -15.84 -0.06
CA SER A 54 0.85 -16.97 -0.38
C SER A 54 1.73 -17.37 0.79
N LEU A 55 2.08 -16.41 1.66
CA LEU A 55 2.85 -16.67 2.87
C LEU A 55 1.99 -17.18 4.03
N GLY A 56 0.68 -17.30 3.84
CA GLY A 56 -0.23 -17.85 4.83
C GLY A 56 -1.00 -16.83 5.66
N VAL A 57 -0.94 -15.56 5.30
CA VAL A 57 -1.72 -14.52 6.01
C VAL A 57 -3.21 -14.72 5.71
N LYS A 58 -4.00 -14.75 6.77
CA LYS A 58 -5.45 -14.94 6.71
C LYS A 58 -6.17 -13.72 7.23
N GLU A 59 -7.48 -13.67 6.98
CA GLU A 59 -8.34 -12.63 7.53
C GLU A 59 -8.18 -12.55 9.06
N GLU A 60 -8.09 -11.33 9.56
CA GLU A 60 -7.88 -11.02 10.99
C GLU A 60 -6.49 -11.34 11.55
N ASP A 61 -5.59 -11.90 10.74
CA ASP A 61 -4.20 -12.06 11.15
C ASP A 61 -3.55 -10.70 11.40
N ARG A 62 -2.61 -10.68 12.33
CA ARG A 62 -1.84 -9.48 12.63
C ARG A 62 -0.54 -9.51 11.86
N VAL A 63 -0.31 -8.48 11.04
CA VAL A 63 0.91 -8.34 10.25
C VAL A 63 1.68 -7.13 10.76
N ALA A 64 2.82 -7.39 11.37
CA ALA A 64 3.69 -6.33 11.88
C ALA A 64 4.56 -5.78 10.75
N ILE A 65 4.67 -4.46 10.69
CA ILE A 65 5.51 -3.76 9.72
C ILE A 65 6.56 -2.99 10.50
N CYS A 66 7.82 -3.39 10.36
CA CYS A 66 8.95 -2.68 10.94
C CYS A 66 9.72 -2.02 9.80
N SER A 67 9.49 -0.74 9.59
CA SER A 67 10.03 -0.02 8.46
C SER A 67 10.15 1.47 8.76
N GLN A 68 11.04 2.13 8.03
CA GLN A 68 11.07 3.58 7.96
C GLN A 68 9.86 4.06 7.16
N ASN A 69 9.60 5.36 7.22
CA ASN A 69 8.53 5.98 6.44
C ASN A 69 8.92 5.97 4.96
N MET A 70 8.38 5.00 4.22
CA MET A 70 8.68 4.79 2.81
C MET A 70 7.46 4.22 2.07
N PRO A 71 7.41 4.33 0.73
CA PRO A 71 6.24 3.89 -0.05
C PRO A 71 5.87 2.42 0.17
N GLN A 72 6.87 1.55 0.34
CA GLN A 72 6.64 0.13 0.54
C GLN A 72 5.84 -0.15 1.82
N ALA A 73 6.08 0.61 2.89
CA ALA A 73 5.31 0.48 4.12
C ALA A 73 3.83 0.79 3.89
N LEU A 74 3.55 1.84 3.12
CA LEU A 74 2.19 2.21 2.75
C LEU A 74 1.52 1.12 1.90
N MET A 75 2.26 0.53 0.98
CA MET A 75 1.75 -0.57 0.14
C MET A 75 1.36 -1.77 0.97
N VAL A 76 2.15 -2.11 1.99
CA VAL A 76 1.83 -3.21 2.91
C VAL A 76 0.60 -2.89 3.75
N ASP A 77 0.45 -1.65 4.22
CA ASP A 77 -0.74 -1.23 4.95
C ASP A 77 -2.01 -1.44 4.10
N PHE A 78 -2.02 -0.94 2.88
CA PHE A 78 -3.17 -1.10 1.98
C PHE A 78 -3.41 -2.56 1.61
N ALA A 79 -2.34 -3.34 1.44
CA ALA A 79 -2.45 -4.78 1.18
C ALA A 79 -3.12 -5.50 2.36
N ASN A 80 -2.73 -5.14 3.59
CA ASN A 80 -3.36 -5.70 4.80
C ASN A 80 -4.85 -5.34 4.84
N TYR A 81 -5.22 -4.10 4.53
CA TYR A 81 -6.62 -3.70 4.48
C TYR A 81 -7.40 -4.51 3.42
N ALA A 82 -6.81 -4.73 2.25
CA ALA A 82 -7.43 -5.53 1.20
C ALA A 82 -7.66 -6.97 1.62
N ASN A 83 -6.74 -7.55 2.39
CA ASN A 83 -6.82 -8.92 2.89
C ASN A 83 -7.60 -9.05 4.20
N ARG A 84 -8.11 -7.93 4.72
CA ARG A 84 -8.77 -7.86 6.03
C ARG A 84 -7.89 -8.35 7.18
N ALA A 85 -6.58 -8.18 7.02
CA ALA A 85 -5.61 -8.42 8.08
C ALA A 85 -5.43 -7.15 8.91
N ILE A 86 -4.90 -7.32 10.12
CA ILE A 86 -4.66 -6.21 11.03
C ILE A 86 -3.22 -5.74 10.84
N SER A 87 -3.06 -4.49 10.44
CA SER A 87 -1.74 -3.89 10.26
C SER A 87 -1.23 -3.34 11.59
N VAL A 88 -0.03 -3.77 11.99
CA VAL A 88 0.60 -3.34 13.25
C VAL A 88 1.89 -2.60 12.89
N PRO A 89 1.84 -1.26 12.78
CA PRO A 89 3.03 -0.50 12.43
C PRO A 89 4.01 -0.43 13.61
N MET A 90 5.27 -0.66 13.32
CA MET A 90 6.37 -0.53 14.27
C MET A 90 7.38 0.44 13.71
N TYR A 91 7.66 1.52 14.43
CA TYR A 91 8.57 2.55 13.95
C TYR A 91 10.01 2.15 14.20
N ALA A 92 10.84 2.29 13.17
CA ALA A 92 12.29 2.17 13.31
C ALA A 92 12.83 3.46 13.94
N THR A 93 13.60 3.32 14.97
CA THR A 93 14.25 4.47 15.66
C THR A 93 15.69 4.61 15.24
#